data_a89a3fd297c8399d8272f1406b125795
#
_entry.id   a89a3fd297c8399d8272f1406b125795
#
_cell.length_a   1.000
_cell.length_b   1.000
_cell.length_c   1.000
_cell.angle_alpha   90.00
_cell.angle_beta   90.00
_cell.angle_gamma   90.00
#
_symmetry.space_group_name_H-M   'P 1'
#
loop_
_entity.id
_entity.type
_entity.pdbx_description
1 polymer ?
#
loop_
_entity_poly.entity_id
_entity_poly.type
_entity_poly.pdbx_seq_one_letter_code
_entity_poly.pdbx_strand_id
1 'polypeptide(L)'
;MKIAIIQEWLVTVGGSDKVVKAIADVFPDADIYTLVAKKQVCDELGIDWNKVHTSFIQKLPLGVKKHRMYLPIFPFAIEQFDLRGYDVIISSSHAVAKGVLTKADQLHICYCHSPIRYVWDMYHEYLEESGLTKGLKGYLAKYMLHRIRKWDLISSFRVDYFISNSDYVGRRIQETYRRDAVTIHPNIDISNFDLCVEKEDFYLTSSRLVGYKKIDLIVEAFSRMPNKKLVVIGGGPNLEKIRKIAGHNVTVMGYQSFAVLKEKMQKAKAFVFAADEDFGMIPIEAQSCGTPVIAYGRGGSLETVKEGVTGLFFYEQTVESVIGAVERFEKLETSFDPKIIRNHAETFSEERFKKEIKEFVELKYNEFNHLVK
;
A
#
# COMPACT_ATOMS: atom_id res chain seq x y z
N MET A 1 -23.76 4.01 17.53
CA MET A 1 -23.19 3.71 16.20
C MET A 1 -22.45 2.38 16.33
N LYS A 2 -23.00 1.32 15.76
CA LYS A 2 -22.36 0.00 15.71
C LYS A 2 -21.67 -0.18 14.36
N ILE A 3 -20.38 -0.56 14.36
CA ILE A 3 -19.53 -0.52 13.17
C ILE A 3 -19.07 -1.94 12.81
N ALA A 4 -19.07 -2.25 11.51
CA ALA A 4 -18.36 -3.38 10.93
C ALA A 4 -17.23 -2.89 10.03
N ILE A 5 -16.02 -3.44 10.20
CA ILE A 5 -14.86 -3.21 9.35
C ILE A 5 -14.72 -4.40 8.40
N ILE A 6 -14.59 -4.13 7.12
CA ILE A 6 -14.45 -5.19 6.09
C ILE A 6 -13.07 -5.12 5.50
N GLN A 7 -12.35 -6.25 5.48
CA GLN A 7 -11.02 -6.41 4.89
C GLN A 7 -11.01 -7.61 3.94
N GLU A 8 -10.17 -7.61 2.91
CA GLU A 8 -10.08 -8.76 2.00
C GLU A 8 -9.53 -10.02 2.69
N TRP A 9 -8.37 -9.89 3.33
CA TRP A 9 -7.71 -10.99 4.04
C TRP A 9 -6.75 -10.47 5.12
N LEU A 10 -6.56 -11.26 6.17
CA LEU A 10 -5.61 -11.03 7.27
C LEU A 10 -4.64 -12.24 7.37
N VAL A 11 -3.77 -12.42 6.38
CA VAL A 11 -2.87 -13.59 6.26
C VAL A 11 -1.38 -13.27 6.32
N THR A 12 -1.04 -12.00 6.17
CA THR A 12 0.31 -11.42 6.30
C THR A 12 0.16 -10.01 6.87
N VAL A 13 1.17 -9.48 7.54
CA VAL A 13 1.17 -8.07 7.96
C VAL A 13 1.66 -7.20 6.80
N GLY A 14 0.80 -6.34 6.29
CA GLY A 14 1.09 -5.39 5.22
C GLY A 14 0.55 -4.00 5.51
N GLY A 15 0.73 -3.06 4.57
CA GLY A 15 0.28 -1.67 4.74
C GLY A 15 -1.22 -1.54 4.95
N SER A 16 -2.03 -2.25 4.15
CA SER A 16 -3.51 -2.24 4.30
C SER A 16 -3.97 -2.83 5.63
N ASP A 17 -3.23 -3.82 6.17
CA ASP A 17 -3.58 -4.45 7.43
C ASP A 17 -3.30 -3.51 8.62
N LYS A 18 -2.23 -2.70 8.54
CA LYS A 18 -1.94 -1.62 9.50
C LYS A 18 -3.02 -0.53 9.46
N VAL A 19 -3.54 -0.19 8.29
CA VAL A 19 -4.68 0.75 8.15
C VAL A 19 -5.93 0.19 8.82
N VAL A 20 -6.26 -1.09 8.60
CA VAL A 20 -7.40 -1.75 9.29
C VAL A 20 -7.20 -1.73 10.80
N LYS A 21 -5.99 -2.01 11.29
CA LYS A 21 -5.68 -1.93 12.73
C LYS A 21 -5.91 -0.52 13.27
N ALA A 22 -5.41 0.50 12.57
CA ALA A 22 -5.61 1.89 12.99
C ALA A 22 -7.09 2.31 13.00
N ILE A 23 -7.90 1.85 12.02
CA ILE A 23 -9.35 2.06 12.02
C ILE A 23 -10.02 1.31 13.19
N ALA A 24 -9.61 0.06 13.46
CA ALA A 24 -10.12 -0.72 14.58
C ALA A 24 -9.77 -0.09 15.95
N ASP A 25 -8.63 0.57 16.07
CA ASP A 25 -8.26 1.31 17.28
C ASP A 25 -9.14 2.55 17.51
N VAL A 26 -9.58 3.20 16.43
CA VAL A 26 -10.54 4.31 16.53
C VAL A 26 -11.92 3.83 16.96
N PHE A 27 -12.30 2.62 16.54
CA PHE A 27 -13.59 2.01 16.81
C PHE A 27 -13.42 0.64 17.49
N PRO A 28 -13.03 0.61 18.78
CA PRO A 28 -12.61 -0.61 19.46
C PRO A 28 -13.73 -1.64 19.61
N ASP A 29 -14.99 -1.24 19.50
CA ASP A 29 -16.14 -2.15 19.55
C ASP A 29 -16.53 -2.72 18.19
N ALA A 30 -15.84 -2.34 17.13
CA ALA A 30 -16.13 -2.83 15.78
C ALA A 30 -15.78 -4.32 15.61
N ASP A 31 -16.65 -5.04 14.89
CA ASP A 31 -16.35 -6.37 14.39
C ASP A 31 -15.60 -6.29 13.05
N ILE A 32 -14.73 -7.26 12.78
CA ILE A 32 -13.94 -7.31 11.55
C ILE A 32 -14.39 -8.51 10.70
N TYR A 33 -14.81 -8.26 9.48
CA TYR A 33 -15.21 -9.28 8.50
C TYR A 33 -14.14 -9.40 7.43
N THR A 34 -13.71 -10.61 7.12
CA THR A 34 -12.65 -10.87 6.15
C THR A 34 -12.86 -12.20 5.43
N LEU A 35 -12.39 -12.31 4.18
CA LEU A 35 -12.50 -13.57 3.44
C LEU A 35 -11.77 -14.70 4.14
N VAL A 36 -10.53 -14.44 4.58
CA VAL A 36 -9.66 -15.39 5.29
C VAL A 36 -8.75 -14.67 6.27
N ALA A 37 -8.45 -15.32 7.40
CA ALA A 37 -7.54 -14.78 8.41
C ALA A 37 -6.66 -15.86 9.02
N LYS A 38 -5.51 -15.45 9.56
CA LYS A 38 -4.67 -16.25 10.46
C LYS A 38 -4.66 -15.60 11.84
N LYS A 39 -4.96 -16.40 12.86
CA LYS A 39 -4.93 -15.91 14.25
C LYS A 39 -3.60 -15.25 14.60
N GLN A 40 -2.47 -15.87 14.22
CA GLN A 40 -1.13 -15.32 14.44
C GLN A 40 -0.95 -13.90 13.87
N VAL A 41 -1.53 -13.61 12.68
CA VAL A 41 -1.46 -12.28 12.07
C VAL A 41 -2.33 -11.28 12.83
N CYS A 42 -3.51 -11.70 13.29
CA CYS A 42 -4.36 -10.88 14.13
C CYS A 42 -3.67 -10.56 15.48
N ASP A 43 -3.06 -11.56 16.11
CA ASP A 43 -2.30 -11.39 17.36
C ASP A 43 -1.12 -10.42 17.17
N GLU A 44 -0.37 -10.54 16.05
CA GLU A 44 0.74 -9.64 15.69
C GLU A 44 0.27 -8.19 15.47
N LEU A 45 -0.92 -8.01 14.88
CA LEU A 45 -1.54 -6.70 14.68
C LEU A 45 -2.23 -6.17 15.95
N GLY A 46 -2.38 -6.97 17.01
CA GLY A 46 -3.16 -6.61 18.20
C GLY A 46 -4.66 -6.52 17.90
N ILE A 47 -5.18 -7.34 17.00
CA ILE A 47 -6.62 -7.45 16.67
C ILE A 47 -7.19 -8.61 17.47
N ASP A 48 -8.27 -8.36 18.24
CA ASP A 48 -8.97 -9.40 18.98
C ASP A 48 -9.61 -10.42 18.04
N TRP A 49 -9.11 -11.66 18.10
CA TRP A 49 -9.61 -12.75 17.27
C TRP A 49 -11.11 -13.03 17.46
N ASN A 50 -11.68 -12.77 18.61
CA ASN A 50 -13.11 -12.99 18.89
C ASN A 50 -14.02 -12.04 18.09
N LYS A 51 -13.48 -10.92 17.58
CA LYS A 51 -14.16 -9.95 16.73
C LYS A 51 -13.95 -10.20 15.24
N VAL A 52 -13.18 -11.26 14.87
CA VAL A 52 -12.86 -11.56 13.47
C VAL A 52 -13.79 -12.63 12.92
N HIS A 53 -14.57 -12.26 11.93
CA HIS A 53 -15.51 -13.14 11.21
C HIS A 53 -14.98 -13.45 9.83
N THR A 54 -14.84 -14.75 9.50
CA THR A 54 -14.29 -15.19 8.21
C THR A 54 -15.36 -15.76 7.29
N SER A 55 -15.14 -15.66 5.98
CA SER A 55 -16.02 -16.27 4.97
C SER A 55 -15.87 -17.80 4.93
N PHE A 56 -16.73 -18.46 4.17
CA PHE A 56 -16.63 -19.90 3.92
C PHE A 56 -15.31 -20.30 3.25
N ILE A 57 -14.61 -19.37 2.56
CA ILE A 57 -13.30 -19.63 1.92
C ILE A 57 -12.27 -20.07 2.97
N GLN A 58 -12.37 -19.59 4.21
CA GLN A 58 -11.52 -19.99 5.33
C GLN A 58 -11.46 -21.52 5.50
N LYS A 59 -12.57 -22.21 5.22
CA LYS A 59 -12.74 -23.65 5.42
C LYS A 59 -12.43 -24.49 4.16
N LEU A 60 -12.19 -23.83 3.02
CA LEU A 60 -11.88 -24.54 1.77
C LEU A 60 -10.43 -25.07 1.76
N PRO A 61 -10.13 -26.13 0.98
CA PRO A 61 -8.78 -26.65 0.83
C PRO A 61 -7.79 -25.54 0.43
N LEU A 62 -6.69 -25.38 1.19
CA LEU A 62 -5.70 -24.31 0.99
C LEU A 62 -6.28 -22.88 1.05
N GLY A 63 -7.51 -22.68 1.51
CA GLY A 63 -8.21 -21.39 1.53
C GLY A 63 -7.39 -20.28 2.18
N VAL A 64 -6.69 -20.54 3.28
CA VAL A 64 -5.81 -19.57 3.94
C VAL A 64 -4.44 -19.47 3.25
N LYS A 65 -3.81 -20.60 2.91
CA LYS A 65 -2.45 -20.63 2.35
C LYS A 65 -2.36 -20.12 0.91
N LYS A 66 -3.37 -20.41 0.09
CA LYS A 66 -3.44 -20.07 -1.34
C LYS A 66 -4.78 -19.41 -1.69
N HIS A 67 -5.28 -18.52 -0.82
CA HIS A 67 -6.59 -17.86 -0.97
C HIS A 67 -6.78 -17.25 -2.36
N ARG A 68 -5.73 -16.72 -2.99
CA ARG A 68 -5.80 -16.08 -4.31
C ARG A 68 -6.27 -17.00 -5.43
N MET A 69 -6.16 -18.32 -5.27
CA MET A 69 -6.75 -19.27 -6.26
C MET A 69 -8.29 -19.25 -6.26
N TYR A 70 -8.88 -18.72 -5.18
CA TYR A 70 -10.33 -18.54 -5.05
C TYR A 70 -10.82 -17.17 -5.54
N LEU A 71 -9.95 -16.36 -6.16
CA LEU A 71 -10.30 -15.06 -6.71
C LEU A 71 -11.60 -15.03 -7.52
N PRO A 72 -11.92 -16.04 -8.38
CA PRO A 72 -13.18 -16.07 -9.14
C PRO A 72 -14.45 -16.05 -8.28
N ILE A 73 -14.39 -16.55 -7.05
CA ILE A 73 -15.54 -16.60 -6.13
C ILE A 73 -15.46 -15.58 -5.00
N PHE A 74 -14.44 -14.73 -4.94
CA PHE A 74 -14.34 -13.64 -3.96
C PHE A 74 -15.57 -12.72 -3.99
N PRO A 75 -16.07 -12.26 -5.17
CA PRO A 75 -17.30 -11.49 -5.24
C PRO A 75 -18.48 -12.15 -4.53
N PHE A 76 -18.70 -13.42 -4.77
CA PHE A 76 -19.76 -14.16 -4.10
C PHE A 76 -19.52 -14.29 -2.60
N ALA A 77 -18.29 -14.56 -2.17
CA ALA A 77 -17.97 -14.78 -0.76
C ALA A 77 -18.13 -13.52 0.09
N ILE A 78 -17.74 -12.36 -0.44
CA ILE A 78 -17.86 -11.10 0.30
C ILE A 78 -19.31 -10.67 0.47
N GLU A 79 -20.18 -10.98 -0.48
CA GLU A 79 -21.62 -10.71 -0.44
C GLU A 79 -22.39 -11.61 0.54
N GLN A 80 -21.77 -12.66 1.09
CA GLN A 80 -22.43 -13.56 2.05
C GLN A 80 -22.34 -13.09 3.51
N PHE A 81 -21.64 -12.01 3.80
CA PHE A 81 -21.60 -11.49 5.15
C PHE A 81 -22.94 -10.86 5.54
N ASP A 82 -23.48 -11.27 6.69
CA ASP A 82 -24.67 -10.67 7.27
C ASP A 82 -24.29 -9.47 8.12
N LEU A 83 -24.50 -8.28 7.56
CA LEU A 83 -24.17 -7.00 8.19
C LEU A 83 -25.40 -6.27 8.75
N ARG A 84 -26.57 -6.91 8.85
CA ARG A 84 -27.85 -6.27 9.26
C ARG A 84 -27.84 -5.63 10.64
N GLY A 85 -26.90 -5.99 11.50
CA GLY A 85 -26.83 -5.47 12.86
C GLY A 85 -25.97 -4.22 13.05
N TYR A 86 -25.45 -3.61 11.97
CA TYR A 86 -24.52 -2.49 12.01
C TYR A 86 -25.13 -1.23 11.41
N ASP A 87 -24.76 -0.07 11.96
CA ASP A 87 -25.17 1.24 11.47
C ASP A 87 -24.22 1.75 10.39
N VAL A 88 -22.91 1.46 10.54
CA VAL A 88 -21.84 1.91 9.65
C VAL A 88 -20.98 0.72 9.23
N ILE A 89 -20.72 0.63 7.95
CA ILE A 89 -19.80 -0.32 7.34
C ILE A 89 -18.58 0.44 6.82
N ILE A 90 -17.38 0.06 7.27
CA ILE A 90 -16.11 0.64 6.78
C ILE A 90 -15.36 -0.45 6.03
N SER A 91 -15.29 -0.36 4.71
CA SER A 91 -14.51 -1.31 3.91
C SER A 91 -13.12 -0.76 3.60
N SER A 92 -12.06 -1.51 3.99
CA SER A 92 -10.68 -1.26 3.60
C SER A 92 -10.40 -2.11 2.36
N SER A 93 -10.39 -1.49 1.18
CA SER A 93 -10.51 -2.21 -0.08
C SER A 93 -9.39 -1.94 -1.08
N HIS A 94 -8.80 -3.01 -1.57
CA HIS A 94 -7.92 -3.05 -2.75
C HIS A 94 -8.33 -4.17 -3.74
N ALA A 95 -9.39 -4.91 -3.38
CA ALA A 95 -9.98 -5.94 -4.21
C ALA A 95 -11.52 -5.95 -4.06
N VAL A 96 -12.08 -6.74 -3.14
CA VAL A 96 -13.51 -7.03 -3.10
C VAL A 96 -14.24 -6.51 -1.84
N ALA A 97 -13.54 -6.02 -0.83
CA ALA A 97 -14.13 -5.64 0.46
C ALA A 97 -15.28 -4.62 0.33
N LYS A 98 -15.19 -3.67 -0.62
CA LYS A 98 -16.25 -2.70 -0.89
C LYS A 98 -17.55 -3.30 -1.43
N GLY A 99 -17.51 -4.58 -1.84
CA GLY A 99 -18.64 -5.25 -2.48
C GLY A 99 -19.62 -5.92 -1.52
N VAL A 100 -19.54 -5.69 -0.21
CA VAL A 100 -20.53 -6.17 0.74
C VAL A 100 -21.92 -5.61 0.46
N LEU A 101 -22.95 -6.31 0.88
CA LEU A 101 -24.35 -5.88 0.76
C LEU A 101 -24.76 -5.06 1.97
N THR A 102 -25.32 -3.89 1.72
CA THR A 102 -25.82 -2.96 2.74
C THR A 102 -27.31 -2.69 2.51
N LYS A 103 -27.98 -2.15 3.52
CA LYS A 103 -29.36 -1.67 3.46
C LYS A 103 -29.39 -0.15 3.33
N ALA A 104 -30.57 0.39 3.00
CA ALA A 104 -30.79 1.82 2.88
C ALA A 104 -30.60 2.62 4.19
N ASP A 105 -30.67 1.94 5.32
CA ASP A 105 -30.49 2.52 6.68
C ASP A 105 -29.05 2.30 7.23
N GLN A 106 -28.12 1.88 6.38
CA GLN A 106 -26.72 1.65 6.73
C GLN A 106 -25.80 2.54 5.90
N LEU A 107 -24.89 3.22 6.56
CA LEU A 107 -23.85 4.04 5.89
C LEU A 107 -22.66 3.16 5.49
N HIS A 108 -22.25 3.21 4.22
CA HIS A 108 -21.07 2.51 3.72
C HIS A 108 -19.95 3.48 3.31
N ILE A 109 -18.86 3.47 4.05
CA ILE A 109 -17.63 4.22 3.77
C ILE A 109 -16.56 3.25 3.27
N CYS A 110 -15.94 3.53 2.12
CA CYS A 110 -14.84 2.72 1.60
C CYS A 110 -13.51 3.46 1.69
N TYR A 111 -12.59 2.99 2.53
CA TYR A 111 -11.18 3.35 2.44
C TYR A 111 -10.56 2.55 1.30
N CYS A 112 -10.42 3.19 0.15
CA CYS A 112 -9.96 2.56 -1.08
C CYS A 112 -8.44 2.72 -1.23
N HIS A 113 -7.69 1.62 -1.07
CA HIS A 113 -6.26 1.61 -1.33
C HIS A 113 -5.95 1.75 -2.82
N SER A 114 -6.79 1.17 -3.67
CA SER A 114 -6.81 1.32 -5.12
C SER A 114 -8.03 0.59 -5.69
N PRO A 115 -8.63 1.01 -6.79
CA PRO A 115 -9.39 0.13 -7.66
C PRO A 115 -8.58 -1.11 -8.03
N ILE A 116 -9.24 -2.24 -8.28
CA ILE A 116 -8.54 -3.54 -8.46
C ILE A 116 -7.52 -3.47 -9.60
N ARG A 117 -6.23 -3.29 -9.29
CA ARG A 117 -5.18 -3.00 -10.29
C ARG A 117 -5.06 -4.06 -11.37
N TYR A 118 -5.11 -5.35 -11.03
CA TYR A 118 -4.97 -6.46 -11.98
C TYR A 118 -6.18 -6.68 -12.90
N VAL A 119 -7.29 -5.97 -12.71
CA VAL A 119 -8.42 -5.97 -13.66
C VAL A 119 -8.56 -4.66 -14.42
N TRP A 120 -7.88 -3.58 -13.99
CA TRP A 120 -7.92 -2.24 -14.60
C TRP A 120 -6.55 -1.86 -15.17
N ASP A 121 -5.81 -1.01 -14.49
CA ASP A 121 -4.60 -0.37 -14.99
C ASP A 121 -3.41 -1.33 -15.22
N MET A 122 -3.24 -2.37 -14.40
CA MET A 122 -2.19 -3.40 -14.54
C MET A 122 -2.67 -4.68 -15.22
N TYR A 123 -3.74 -4.63 -16.00
CA TYR A 123 -4.33 -5.84 -16.59
C TYR A 123 -3.37 -6.59 -17.53
N HIS A 124 -2.67 -5.87 -18.38
CA HIS A 124 -1.77 -6.49 -19.36
C HIS A 124 -0.50 -7.03 -18.68
N GLU A 125 0.11 -6.25 -17.80
CA GLU A 125 1.27 -6.67 -17.00
C GLU A 125 0.97 -7.91 -16.18
N TYR A 126 -0.19 -7.94 -15.53
CA TYR A 126 -0.61 -9.10 -14.74
C TYR A 126 -0.72 -10.38 -15.59
N LEU A 127 -1.29 -10.30 -16.80
CA LEU A 127 -1.41 -11.43 -17.71
C LEU A 127 -0.04 -11.91 -18.20
N GLU A 128 0.90 -10.99 -18.48
CA GLU A 128 2.27 -11.29 -18.90
C GLU A 128 3.06 -11.97 -17.77
N GLU A 129 3.10 -11.36 -16.60
CA GLU A 129 3.80 -11.91 -15.42
C GLU A 129 3.26 -13.27 -14.98
N SER A 130 1.95 -13.49 -15.15
CA SER A 130 1.29 -14.75 -14.82
C SER A 130 1.39 -15.83 -15.91
N GLY A 131 1.96 -15.51 -17.09
CA GLY A 131 2.00 -16.42 -18.25
C GLY A 131 0.64 -16.74 -18.84
N LEU A 132 -0.36 -15.85 -18.63
CA LEU A 132 -1.78 -16.07 -19.03
C LEU A 132 -2.16 -15.26 -20.29
N THR A 133 -1.19 -14.96 -21.15
CA THR A 133 -1.44 -14.18 -22.38
C THR A 133 -2.06 -15.01 -23.49
N LYS A 134 -1.74 -16.34 -23.57
CA LYS A 134 -2.10 -17.25 -24.68
C LYS A 134 -2.72 -18.56 -24.16
N GLY A 135 -3.36 -19.30 -25.08
CA GLY A 135 -3.93 -20.62 -24.82
C GLY A 135 -5.25 -20.59 -24.04
N LEU A 136 -5.84 -21.78 -23.82
CA LEU A 136 -7.15 -21.93 -23.18
C LEU A 136 -7.19 -21.36 -21.76
N LYS A 137 -6.11 -21.56 -20.97
CA LYS A 137 -5.99 -20.99 -19.63
C LYS A 137 -5.99 -19.47 -19.66
N GLY A 138 -5.28 -18.87 -20.62
CA GLY A 138 -5.25 -17.43 -20.80
C GLY A 138 -6.61 -16.87 -21.21
N TYR A 139 -7.34 -17.56 -22.09
CA TYR A 139 -8.69 -17.15 -22.48
C TYR A 139 -9.66 -17.18 -21.27
N LEU A 140 -9.62 -18.25 -20.48
CA LEU A 140 -10.43 -18.37 -19.27
C LEU A 140 -10.08 -17.27 -18.25
N ALA A 141 -8.79 -17.01 -18.03
CA ALA A 141 -8.35 -15.95 -17.13
C ALA A 141 -8.87 -14.57 -17.58
N LYS A 142 -8.76 -14.24 -18.86
CA LYS A 142 -9.28 -12.98 -19.43
C LYS A 142 -10.80 -12.85 -19.23
N TYR A 143 -11.55 -13.94 -19.45
CA TYR A 143 -13.00 -13.96 -19.21
C TYR A 143 -13.32 -13.72 -17.73
N MET A 144 -12.61 -14.42 -16.81
CA MET A 144 -12.82 -14.23 -15.36
C MET A 144 -12.48 -12.82 -14.90
N LEU A 145 -11.35 -12.25 -15.36
CA LEU A 145 -10.97 -10.87 -15.04
C LEU A 145 -11.99 -9.86 -15.60
N HIS A 146 -12.56 -10.12 -16.80
CA HIS A 146 -13.67 -9.30 -17.34
C HIS A 146 -14.90 -9.36 -16.44
N ARG A 147 -15.28 -10.55 -15.94
CA ARG A 147 -16.40 -10.72 -15.00
C ARG A 147 -16.16 -9.96 -13.70
N ILE A 148 -14.94 -10.07 -13.13
CA ILE A 148 -14.55 -9.35 -11.90
C ILE A 148 -14.58 -7.83 -12.14
N ARG A 149 -14.10 -7.34 -13.29
CA ARG A 149 -14.14 -5.91 -13.64
C ARG A 149 -15.57 -5.35 -13.65
N LYS A 150 -16.51 -6.08 -14.26
CA LYS A 150 -17.93 -5.69 -14.27
C LYS A 150 -18.52 -5.64 -12.86
N TRP A 151 -18.25 -6.67 -12.05
CA TRP A 151 -18.70 -6.73 -10.67
C TRP A 151 -18.07 -5.62 -9.82
N ASP A 152 -16.79 -5.34 -10.01
CA ASP A 152 -16.03 -4.28 -9.32
C ASP A 152 -16.65 -2.90 -9.56
N LEU A 153 -16.99 -2.60 -10.83
CA LEU A 153 -17.71 -1.37 -11.17
C LEU A 153 -19.09 -1.32 -10.52
N ILE A 154 -19.88 -2.40 -10.63
CA ILE A 154 -21.23 -2.44 -10.05
C ILE A 154 -21.17 -2.31 -8.52
N SER A 155 -20.22 -2.96 -7.87
CA SER A 155 -20.07 -2.90 -6.40
C SER A 155 -19.69 -1.50 -5.90
N SER A 156 -19.06 -0.66 -6.74
CA SER A 156 -18.72 0.71 -6.35
C SER A 156 -19.95 1.60 -6.11
N PHE A 157 -21.11 1.27 -6.68
CA PHE A 157 -22.38 1.98 -6.44
C PHE A 157 -23.00 1.69 -5.06
N ARG A 158 -22.52 0.65 -4.35
CA ARG A 158 -22.96 0.31 -2.99
C ARG A 158 -22.26 1.14 -1.92
N VAL A 159 -21.27 1.93 -2.31
CA VAL A 159 -20.48 2.78 -1.42
C VAL A 159 -21.07 4.18 -1.40
N ASP A 160 -21.37 4.72 -0.22
CA ASP A 160 -21.86 6.09 -0.08
C ASP A 160 -20.71 7.08 -0.21
N TYR A 161 -19.61 6.85 0.50
CA TYR A 161 -18.43 7.72 0.48
C TYR A 161 -17.13 6.96 0.26
N PHE A 162 -16.28 7.47 -0.62
CA PHE A 162 -14.93 6.96 -0.81
C PHE A 162 -13.91 7.84 -0.07
N ILE A 163 -12.98 7.19 0.62
CA ILE A 163 -11.73 7.75 1.08
C ILE A 163 -10.62 7.14 0.24
N SER A 164 -9.75 7.96 -0.35
CA SER A 164 -8.55 7.50 -1.05
C SER A 164 -7.31 7.61 -0.16
N ASN A 165 -6.34 6.71 -0.33
CA ASN A 165 -5.07 6.77 0.40
C ASN A 165 -4.09 7.80 -0.17
N SER A 166 -4.39 8.39 -1.33
CA SER A 166 -3.63 9.42 -2.01
C SER A 166 -4.51 10.15 -3.04
N ASP A 167 -4.13 11.35 -3.45
CA ASP A 167 -4.78 12.06 -4.54
C ASP A 167 -4.64 11.30 -5.87
N TYR A 168 -3.50 10.58 -6.02
CA TYR A 168 -3.29 9.69 -7.16
C TYR A 168 -4.34 8.58 -7.24
N VAL A 169 -4.67 7.94 -6.12
CA VAL A 169 -5.75 6.94 -6.05
C VAL A 169 -7.12 7.61 -6.16
N GLY A 170 -7.31 8.81 -5.61
CA GLY A 170 -8.53 9.61 -5.78
C GLY A 170 -8.86 9.84 -7.26
N ARG A 171 -7.87 10.25 -8.07
CA ARG A 171 -8.02 10.36 -9.54
C ARG A 171 -8.37 9.02 -10.19
N ARG A 172 -7.75 7.92 -9.75
CA ARG A 172 -8.06 6.58 -10.27
C ARG A 172 -9.48 6.13 -9.92
N ILE A 173 -9.98 6.46 -8.72
CA ILE A 173 -11.39 6.23 -8.34
C ILE A 173 -12.32 7.00 -9.27
N GLN A 174 -12.02 8.27 -9.51
CA GLN A 174 -12.82 9.12 -10.41
C GLN A 174 -12.82 8.58 -11.84
N GLU A 175 -11.69 8.15 -12.37
CA GLU A 175 -11.60 7.59 -13.72
C GLU A 175 -12.30 6.23 -13.85
N THR A 176 -12.17 5.37 -12.83
CA THR A 176 -12.65 3.98 -12.87
C THR A 176 -14.13 3.87 -12.50
N TYR A 177 -14.55 4.57 -11.43
CA TYR A 177 -15.89 4.44 -10.85
C TYR A 177 -16.77 5.66 -11.08
N ARG A 178 -16.22 6.78 -11.58
CA ARG A 178 -16.90 8.08 -11.69
C ARG A 178 -17.47 8.55 -10.36
N ARG A 179 -16.69 8.31 -9.27
CA ARG A 179 -17.04 8.69 -7.92
C ARG A 179 -15.97 9.62 -7.34
N ASP A 180 -16.42 10.58 -6.55
CA ASP A 180 -15.51 11.45 -5.79
C ASP A 180 -14.94 10.71 -4.56
N ALA A 181 -13.74 11.08 -4.14
CA ALA A 181 -13.10 10.58 -2.96
C ALA A 181 -12.46 11.72 -2.16
N VAL A 182 -12.44 11.57 -0.84
CA VAL A 182 -11.67 12.45 0.06
C VAL A 182 -10.35 11.75 0.35
N THR A 183 -9.22 12.47 0.19
CA THR A 183 -7.91 11.90 0.49
C THR A 183 -7.65 11.95 1.99
N ILE A 184 -7.39 10.79 2.60
CA ILE A 184 -6.82 10.63 3.94
C ILE A 184 -5.63 9.69 3.80
N HIS A 185 -4.43 10.26 3.86
CA HIS A 185 -3.19 9.48 3.71
C HIS A 185 -3.09 8.41 4.81
N PRO A 186 -2.58 7.20 4.52
CA PRO A 186 -2.47 6.13 5.49
C PRO A 186 -1.53 6.48 6.64
N ASN A 187 -1.67 5.75 7.72
CA ASN A 187 -0.86 5.87 8.92
C ASN A 187 0.54 5.29 8.72
N ILE A 188 1.54 6.04 9.14
CA ILE A 188 2.92 5.56 9.31
C ILE A 188 3.21 5.53 10.81
N ASP A 189 3.72 4.41 11.28
CA ASP A 189 4.19 4.28 12.66
C ASP A 189 5.56 4.94 12.80
N ILE A 190 5.54 6.27 12.95
CA ILE A 190 6.72 7.11 13.05
C ILE A 190 7.52 6.79 14.33
N SER A 191 6.85 6.33 15.39
CA SER A 191 7.48 6.05 16.68
C SER A 191 8.50 4.89 16.60
N ASN A 192 8.34 4.01 15.62
CA ASN A 192 9.28 2.92 15.38
C ASN A 192 10.61 3.38 14.75
N PHE A 193 10.71 4.65 14.29
CA PHE A 193 11.88 5.17 13.60
C PHE A 193 12.49 6.35 14.37
N ASP A 194 13.75 6.22 14.76
CA ASP A 194 14.46 7.32 15.42
C ASP A 194 15.17 8.20 14.41
N LEU A 195 15.14 9.51 14.64
CA LEU A 195 15.91 10.46 13.86
C LEU A 195 17.41 10.17 13.98
N CYS A 196 18.10 10.10 12.85
CA CYS A 196 19.56 10.01 12.79
C CYS A 196 20.11 11.13 11.91
N VAL A 197 20.90 12.01 12.49
CA VAL A 197 21.50 13.15 11.80
C VAL A 197 22.78 12.75 11.06
N GLU A 198 23.56 11.85 11.67
CA GLU A 198 24.81 11.38 11.09
C GLU A 198 24.54 10.29 10.05
N LYS A 199 24.92 10.54 8.79
CA LYS A 199 24.75 9.62 7.69
C LYS A 199 26.08 8.97 7.29
N GLU A 200 26.01 7.72 6.87
CA GLU A 200 27.13 6.98 6.30
C GLU A 200 27.09 7.11 4.75
N ASP A 201 28.24 6.94 4.12
CA ASP A 201 28.40 7.07 2.67
C ASP A 201 27.89 5.82 1.92
N PHE A 202 26.57 5.59 1.96
CA PHE A 202 25.87 4.60 1.14
C PHE A 202 24.42 5.02 0.87
N TYR A 203 23.90 4.55 -0.26
CA TYR A 203 22.49 4.66 -0.63
C TYR A 203 21.74 3.39 -0.26
N LEU A 204 20.46 3.52 0.04
CA LEU A 204 19.59 2.39 0.40
C LEU A 204 18.42 2.31 -0.57
N THR A 205 18.08 1.09 -0.98
CA THR A 205 16.75 0.79 -1.52
C THR A 205 16.20 -0.46 -0.84
N SER A 206 14.89 -0.46 -0.57
CA SER A 206 14.24 -1.61 0.06
C SER A 206 12.83 -1.77 -0.45
N SER A 207 12.50 -2.99 -0.87
CA SER A 207 11.11 -3.38 -1.18
C SER A 207 11.01 -4.89 -1.38
N ARG A 208 9.78 -5.36 -1.65
CA ARG A 208 9.60 -6.67 -2.26
C ARG A 208 10.19 -6.67 -3.68
N LEU A 209 11.06 -7.64 -3.98
CA LEU A 209 11.78 -7.71 -5.26
C LEU A 209 10.90 -8.31 -6.37
N VAL A 210 10.00 -7.49 -6.92
CA VAL A 210 9.08 -7.78 -8.03
C VAL A 210 9.23 -6.74 -9.15
N GLY A 211 8.76 -7.05 -10.35
CA GLY A 211 9.02 -6.25 -11.56
C GLY A 211 8.64 -4.77 -11.45
N TYR A 212 7.43 -4.47 -10.98
CA TYR A 212 6.93 -3.09 -10.91
C TYR A 212 7.67 -2.21 -9.88
N LYS A 213 8.42 -2.79 -8.92
CA LYS A 213 9.23 -2.04 -7.96
C LYS A 213 10.53 -1.49 -8.54
N LYS A 214 10.93 -1.94 -9.73
CA LYS A 214 12.07 -1.40 -10.48
C LYS A 214 13.41 -1.40 -9.72
N ILE A 215 13.61 -2.38 -8.81
CA ILE A 215 14.88 -2.48 -8.07
C ILE A 215 16.04 -2.85 -9.01
N ASP A 216 15.78 -3.62 -10.06
CA ASP A 216 16.76 -3.93 -11.11
C ASP A 216 17.26 -2.66 -11.81
N LEU A 217 16.40 -1.69 -12.09
CA LEU A 217 16.78 -0.39 -12.64
C LEU A 217 17.74 0.37 -11.70
N ILE A 218 17.42 0.43 -10.39
CA ILE A 218 18.28 1.09 -9.40
C ILE A 218 19.64 0.41 -9.34
N VAL A 219 19.66 -0.93 -9.26
CA VAL A 219 20.90 -1.72 -9.19
C VAL A 219 21.75 -1.53 -10.44
N GLU A 220 21.15 -1.52 -11.62
CA GLU A 220 21.86 -1.27 -12.88
C GLU A 220 22.49 0.13 -12.91
N ALA A 221 21.73 1.16 -12.47
CA ALA A 221 22.23 2.53 -12.40
C ALA A 221 23.44 2.64 -11.44
N PHE A 222 23.34 2.06 -10.24
CA PHE A 222 24.45 2.09 -9.29
C PHE A 222 25.65 1.25 -9.74
N SER A 223 25.43 0.14 -10.44
CA SER A 223 26.52 -0.66 -11.00
C SER A 223 27.37 0.10 -12.05
N ARG A 224 26.77 1.15 -12.67
CA ARG A 224 27.48 2.08 -13.57
C ARG A 224 28.13 3.26 -12.83
N MET A 225 27.93 3.39 -11.52
CA MET A 225 28.54 4.40 -10.65
C MET A 225 29.46 3.73 -9.60
N PRO A 226 30.65 3.22 -9.96
CA PRO A 226 31.47 2.35 -9.12
C PRO A 226 31.90 2.99 -7.78
N ASN A 227 31.90 4.32 -7.70
CA ASN A 227 32.26 5.08 -6.51
C ASN A 227 31.07 5.33 -5.57
N LYS A 228 29.84 4.85 -5.90
CA LYS A 228 28.64 5.01 -5.10
C LYS A 228 28.19 3.66 -4.55
N LYS A 229 28.17 3.53 -3.22
CA LYS A 229 27.74 2.29 -2.55
C LYS A 229 26.23 2.21 -2.49
N LEU A 230 25.65 1.07 -2.87
CA LEU A 230 24.21 0.80 -2.72
C LEU A 230 23.99 -0.43 -1.84
N VAL A 231 23.09 -0.31 -0.88
CA VAL A 231 22.55 -1.44 -0.12
C VAL A 231 21.14 -1.73 -0.62
N VAL A 232 20.87 -3.00 -0.93
CA VAL A 232 19.55 -3.49 -1.38
C VAL A 232 19.01 -4.46 -0.35
N ILE A 233 17.86 -4.14 0.24
CA ILE A 233 17.16 -4.99 1.21
C ILE A 233 15.81 -5.43 0.64
N GLY A 234 15.52 -6.73 0.72
CA GLY A 234 14.24 -7.28 0.32
C GLY A 234 14.34 -8.69 -0.22
N GLY A 235 13.20 -9.36 -0.26
CA GLY A 235 13.05 -10.70 -0.83
C GLY A 235 12.00 -10.70 -1.94
N GLY A 236 12.06 -11.69 -2.79
CA GLY A 236 11.08 -11.84 -3.87
C GLY A 236 11.61 -12.64 -5.07
N PRO A 237 10.77 -12.86 -6.08
CA PRO A 237 11.13 -13.71 -7.23
C PRO A 237 12.32 -13.17 -8.04
N ASN A 238 12.58 -11.86 -8.00
CA ASN A 238 13.68 -11.24 -8.75
C ASN A 238 15.02 -11.21 -8.00
N LEU A 239 15.12 -11.78 -6.79
CA LEU A 239 16.34 -11.70 -5.98
C LEU A 239 17.59 -12.19 -6.73
N GLU A 240 17.52 -13.36 -7.37
CA GLU A 240 18.65 -13.94 -8.09
C GLU A 240 18.99 -13.14 -9.37
N LYS A 241 18.00 -12.58 -10.05
CA LYS A 241 18.22 -11.67 -11.19
C LYS A 241 19.00 -10.43 -10.72
N ILE A 242 18.58 -9.83 -9.60
CA ILE A 242 19.18 -8.62 -9.03
C ILE A 242 20.63 -8.89 -8.60
N ARG A 243 20.89 -10.03 -7.94
CA ARG A 243 22.27 -10.45 -7.58
C ARG A 243 23.20 -10.58 -8.77
N LYS A 244 22.69 -11.08 -9.91
CA LYS A 244 23.49 -11.27 -11.14
C LYS A 244 23.91 -9.97 -11.82
N ILE A 245 23.10 -8.91 -11.70
CA ILE A 245 23.39 -7.61 -12.32
C ILE A 245 24.09 -6.63 -11.38
N ALA A 246 24.22 -7.00 -10.10
CA ALA A 246 24.83 -6.17 -9.06
C ALA A 246 26.34 -6.02 -9.31
N GLY A 247 26.82 -4.78 -9.43
CA GLY A 247 28.25 -4.44 -9.46
C GLY A 247 28.90 -4.64 -8.09
N HIS A 248 30.24 -4.54 -8.04
CA HIS A 248 31.02 -4.73 -6.81
C HIS A 248 30.69 -3.72 -5.69
N ASN A 249 30.12 -2.57 -6.02
CA ASN A 249 29.68 -1.51 -5.13
C ASN A 249 28.24 -1.67 -4.63
N VAL A 250 27.53 -2.73 -5.07
CA VAL A 250 26.13 -3.01 -4.70
C VAL A 250 26.05 -4.22 -3.80
N THR A 251 25.57 -4.04 -2.57
CA THR A 251 25.39 -5.12 -1.60
C THR A 251 23.92 -5.55 -1.55
N VAL A 252 23.61 -6.76 -2.03
CA VAL A 252 22.25 -7.33 -2.03
C VAL A 252 22.08 -8.24 -0.80
N MET A 253 21.49 -7.71 0.27
CA MET A 253 21.36 -8.38 1.57
C MET A 253 20.23 -9.44 1.60
N GLY A 254 19.31 -9.42 0.63
CA GLY A 254 18.10 -10.24 0.71
C GLY A 254 17.11 -9.74 1.78
N TYR A 255 16.20 -10.59 2.21
CA TYR A 255 15.26 -10.26 3.29
C TYR A 255 15.99 -10.08 4.62
N GLN A 256 15.69 -9.00 5.33
CA GLN A 256 16.28 -8.66 6.61
C GLN A 256 15.21 -8.42 7.67
N SER A 257 15.57 -8.50 8.94
CA SER A 257 14.70 -8.11 10.04
C SER A 257 14.39 -6.60 10.01
N PHE A 258 13.31 -6.20 10.68
CA PHE A 258 12.96 -4.79 10.82
C PHE A 258 14.08 -3.97 11.48
N ALA A 259 14.76 -4.53 12.48
CA ALA A 259 15.87 -3.86 13.17
C ALA A 259 17.02 -3.50 12.20
N VAL A 260 17.40 -4.43 11.31
CA VAL A 260 18.44 -4.19 10.29
C VAL A 260 17.98 -3.17 9.27
N LEU A 261 16.73 -3.27 8.80
CA LEU A 261 16.17 -2.30 7.85
C LEU A 261 16.14 -0.89 8.46
N LYS A 262 15.66 -0.75 9.70
CA LYS A 262 15.64 0.51 10.45
C LYS A 262 17.04 1.10 10.57
N GLU A 263 18.03 0.31 11.00
CA GLU A 263 19.43 0.75 11.10
C GLU A 263 19.94 1.30 9.77
N LYS A 264 19.69 0.57 8.67
CA LYS A 264 20.14 1.01 7.35
C LYS A 264 19.39 2.25 6.87
N MET A 265 18.11 2.39 7.17
CA MET A 265 17.36 3.64 6.88
C MET A 265 17.91 4.83 7.65
N GLN A 266 18.23 4.66 8.93
CA GLN A 266 18.81 5.71 9.78
C GLN A 266 20.14 6.21 9.22
N LYS A 267 21.01 5.30 8.78
CA LYS A 267 22.39 5.60 8.40
C LYS A 267 22.57 5.93 6.92
N ALA A 268 21.64 5.59 6.05
CA ALA A 268 21.76 5.83 4.62
C ALA A 268 21.86 7.33 4.30
N LYS A 269 22.74 7.67 3.37
CA LYS A 269 22.90 9.01 2.78
C LYS A 269 21.64 9.48 2.08
N ALA A 270 20.99 8.58 1.32
CA ALA A 270 19.66 8.77 0.76
C ALA A 270 18.99 7.41 0.50
N PHE A 271 17.65 7.43 0.46
CA PHE A 271 16.82 6.31 0.05
C PHE A 271 16.42 6.46 -1.42
N VAL A 272 16.61 5.42 -2.26
CA VAL A 272 16.29 5.47 -3.70
C VAL A 272 15.03 4.66 -3.95
N PHE A 273 14.05 5.26 -4.62
CA PHE A 273 12.73 4.70 -4.85
C PHE A 273 12.26 4.90 -6.29
N ALA A 274 12.19 3.82 -7.07
CA ALA A 274 11.90 3.87 -8.51
C ALA A 274 10.51 3.33 -8.90
N ALA A 275 9.69 2.95 -7.92
CA ALA A 275 8.37 2.39 -8.18
C ALA A 275 7.32 3.47 -8.50
N ASP A 276 6.37 3.14 -9.40
CA ASP A 276 5.09 3.86 -9.53
C ASP A 276 4.09 3.21 -8.57
N GLU A 277 3.90 3.82 -7.41
CA GLU A 277 3.03 3.33 -6.34
C GLU A 277 1.88 4.25 -6.02
N ASP A 278 0.87 3.66 -5.41
CA ASP A 278 -0.37 4.33 -5.04
C ASP A 278 -0.15 5.39 -3.94
N PHE A 279 0.77 5.12 -2.98
CA PHE A 279 1.15 6.06 -1.93
C PHE A 279 2.67 6.01 -1.67
N GLY A 280 3.23 4.82 -1.40
CA GLY A 280 4.65 4.67 -1.10
C GLY A 280 4.96 4.94 0.37
N MET A 281 4.64 3.99 1.26
CA MET A 281 4.91 4.11 2.70
C MET A 281 6.40 4.14 3.02
N ILE A 282 7.21 3.33 2.33
CA ILE A 282 8.64 3.16 2.63
C ILE A 282 9.49 4.44 2.44
N PRO A 283 9.22 5.33 1.48
CA PRO A 283 9.83 6.66 1.44
C PRO A 283 9.59 7.49 2.70
N ILE A 284 8.39 7.41 3.30
CA ILE A 284 8.08 8.14 4.54
C ILE A 284 8.79 7.49 5.73
N GLU A 285 8.88 6.16 5.77
CA GLU A 285 9.66 5.44 6.78
C GLU A 285 11.14 5.88 6.76
N ALA A 286 11.74 6.05 5.57
CA ALA A 286 13.09 6.59 5.43
C ALA A 286 13.16 8.07 5.90
N GLN A 287 12.21 8.90 5.51
CA GLN A 287 12.11 10.30 5.97
C GLN A 287 11.90 10.38 7.48
N SER A 288 11.23 9.41 8.10
CA SER A 288 11.09 9.32 9.56
C SER A 288 12.44 9.17 10.26
N CYS A 289 13.43 8.62 9.59
CA CYS A 289 14.82 8.57 10.05
C CYS A 289 15.63 9.84 9.73
N GLY A 290 15.02 10.85 9.12
CA GLY A 290 15.73 12.04 8.59
C GLY A 290 16.54 11.74 7.32
N THR A 291 16.19 10.69 6.58
CA THR A 291 16.89 10.27 5.35
C THR A 291 16.17 10.82 4.14
N PRO A 292 16.82 11.63 3.30
CA PRO A 292 16.24 12.17 2.09
C PRO A 292 15.96 11.07 1.05
N VAL A 293 15.01 11.33 0.16
CA VAL A 293 14.53 10.35 -0.82
C VAL A 293 14.82 10.81 -2.25
N ILE A 294 15.42 9.95 -3.06
CA ILE A 294 15.51 10.12 -4.51
C ILE A 294 14.43 9.25 -5.13
N ALA A 295 13.35 9.85 -5.61
CA ALA A 295 12.14 9.14 -6.02
C ALA A 295 11.82 9.28 -7.49
N TYR A 296 11.14 8.28 -8.05
CA TYR A 296 10.44 8.44 -9.32
C TYR A 296 9.28 9.41 -9.14
N GLY A 297 9.29 10.51 -9.90
CA GLY A 297 8.35 11.62 -9.81
C GLY A 297 6.98 11.27 -10.39
N ARG A 298 6.34 10.21 -9.90
CA ARG A 298 5.01 9.76 -10.31
C ARG A 298 4.27 9.04 -9.18
N GLY A 299 2.94 9.07 -9.25
CA GLY A 299 2.10 8.42 -8.26
C GLY A 299 2.20 9.07 -6.88
N GLY A 300 2.09 8.26 -5.84
CA GLY A 300 2.14 8.72 -4.45
C GLY A 300 3.47 9.36 -4.03
N SER A 301 4.56 9.13 -4.77
CA SER A 301 5.84 9.81 -4.48
C SER A 301 5.72 11.33 -4.55
N LEU A 302 4.87 11.86 -5.43
CA LEU A 302 4.62 13.30 -5.56
C LEU A 302 3.92 13.90 -4.33
N GLU A 303 3.29 13.07 -3.52
CA GLU A 303 2.59 13.48 -2.28
C GLU A 303 3.47 13.27 -1.04
N THR A 304 4.38 12.29 -1.10
CA THR A 304 5.19 11.85 0.05
C THR A 304 6.58 12.48 0.08
N VAL A 305 7.07 13.02 -1.04
CA VAL A 305 8.37 13.69 -1.14
C VAL A 305 8.17 15.13 -1.56
N LYS A 306 8.85 16.07 -0.87
CA LYS A 306 8.90 17.49 -1.25
C LYS A 306 10.24 17.78 -1.93
N GLU A 307 10.21 18.07 -3.24
CA GLU A 307 11.42 18.31 -4.03
C GLU A 307 12.24 19.48 -3.46
N GLY A 308 13.54 19.26 -3.31
CA GLY A 308 14.47 20.21 -2.72
C GLY A 308 14.39 20.36 -1.19
N VAL A 309 13.43 19.71 -0.52
CA VAL A 309 13.24 19.78 0.94
C VAL A 309 13.45 18.40 1.58
N THR A 310 12.71 17.38 1.12
CA THR A 310 12.82 16.02 1.67
C THR A 310 13.41 15.04 0.68
N GLY A 311 13.72 15.49 -0.53
CA GLY A 311 14.30 14.65 -1.56
C GLY A 311 14.32 15.30 -2.94
N LEU A 312 14.58 14.49 -3.96
CA LEU A 312 14.60 14.88 -5.38
C LEU A 312 13.83 13.88 -6.21
N PHE A 313 13.33 14.32 -7.37
CA PHE A 313 12.69 13.45 -8.33
C PHE A 313 13.58 13.17 -9.57
N PHE A 314 13.39 11.99 -10.14
CA PHE A 314 13.68 11.69 -11.54
C PHE A 314 12.36 11.33 -12.25
N TYR A 315 12.24 11.62 -13.55
CA TYR A 315 10.94 11.58 -14.25
C TYR A 315 10.84 10.49 -15.31
N GLU A 316 11.91 9.73 -15.55
CA GLU A 316 11.92 8.61 -16.46
C GLU A 316 12.50 7.37 -15.75
N GLN A 317 11.87 6.22 -15.92
CA GLN A 317 12.39 4.97 -15.39
C GLN A 317 13.51 4.43 -16.29
N THR A 318 14.58 5.21 -16.46
CA THR A 318 15.82 4.89 -17.19
C THR A 318 17.02 4.96 -16.25
N VAL A 319 18.07 4.22 -16.61
CA VAL A 319 19.33 4.19 -15.84
C VAL A 319 19.95 5.59 -15.79
N GLU A 320 19.94 6.28 -16.91
CA GLU A 320 20.49 7.63 -17.07
C GLU A 320 19.75 8.64 -16.19
N SER A 321 18.42 8.52 -16.07
CA SER A 321 17.61 9.40 -15.24
C SER A 321 17.90 9.20 -13.74
N VAL A 322 18.08 7.94 -13.30
CA VAL A 322 18.49 7.62 -11.93
C VAL A 322 19.89 8.16 -11.62
N ILE A 323 20.87 7.94 -12.54
CA ILE A 323 22.24 8.47 -12.39
C ILE A 323 22.21 9.98 -12.26
N GLY A 324 21.53 10.69 -13.17
CA GLY A 324 21.41 12.14 -13.12
C GLY A 324 20.76 12.67 -11.85
N ALA A 325 19.80 11.93 -11.26
CA ALA A 325 19.19 12.32 -9.99
C ALA A 325 20.17 12.14 -8.80
N VAL A 326 20.94 11.05 -8.80
CA VAL A 326 22.00 10.83 -7.79
C VAL A 326 23.08 11.91 -7.88
N GLU A 327 23.52 12.27 -9.08
CA GLU A 327 24.50 13.35 -9.27
C GLU A 327 23.98 14.73 -8.85
N ARG A 328 22.70 15.02 -9.10
CA ARG A 328 22.06 16.26 -8.59
C ARG A 328 21.96 16.24 -7.06
N PHE A 329 21.58 15.09 -6.48
CA PHE A 329 21.53 14.93 -5.03
C PHE A 329 22.87 15.21 -4.37
N GLU A 330 23.98 14.71 -4.91
CA GLU A 330 25.31 14.93 -4.35
C GLU A 330 25.72 16.41 -4.32
N LYS A 331 25.28 17.19 -5.33
CA LYS A 331 25.53 18.65 -5.36
C LYS A 331 24.70 19.42 -4.32
N LEU A 332 23.60 18.84 -3.87
CA LEU A 332 22.63 19.47 -2.96
C LEU A 332 22.59 18.79 -1.58
N GLU A 333 23.43 17.80 -1.33
CA GLU A 333 23.37 16.94 -0.14
C GLU A 333 23.31 17.73 1.16
N THR A 334 24.14 18.77 1.29
CA THR A 334 24.21 19.62 2.49
C THR A 334 22.97 20.50 2.70
N SER A 335 22.09 20.60 1.70
CA SER A 335 20.84 21.37 1.83
C SER A 335 19.70 20.58 2.48
N PHE A 336 19.84 19.25 2.60
CA PHE A 336 18.83 18.40 3.19
C PHE A 336 19.01 18.30 4.72
N ASP A 337 18.15 19.00 5.47
CA ASP A 337 18.15 18.95 6.94
C ASP A 337 17.36 17.75 7.45
N PRO A 338 17.99 16.78 8.14
CA PRO A 338 17.30 15.58 8.65
C PRO A 338 16.12 15.89 9.58
N LYS A 339 16.16 17.01 10.32
CA LYS A 339 15.06 17.44 11.20
C LYS A 339 13.85 17.91 10.40
N ILE A 340 14.08 18.69 9.34
CA ILE A 340 13.02 19.16 8.44
C ILE A 340 12.38 17.96 7.73
N ILE A 341 13.19 16.99 7.28
CA ILE A 341 12.73 15.76 6.66
C ILE A 341 11.85 14.95 7.64
N ARG A 342 12.30 14.79 8.89
CA ARG A 342 11.52 14.11 9.95
C ARG A 342 10.19 14.82 10.21
N ASN A 343 10.20 16.14 10.38
CA ASN A 343 8.98 16.92 10.62
C ASN A 343 7.96 16.76 9.47
N HIS A 344 8.44 16.62 8.23
CA HIS A 344 7.54 16.30 7.11
C HIS A 344 6.94 14.91 7.26
N ALA A 345 7.74 13.87 7.60
CA ALA A 345 7.22 12.53 7.83
C ALA A 345 6.15 12.49 8.94
N GLU A 346 6.27 13.30 9.99
CA GLU A 346 5.31 13.39 11.10
C GLU A 346 3.91 13.84 10.66
N THR A 347 3.79 14.52 9.52
CA THR A 347 2.48 14.84 8.93
C THR A 347 1.71 13.61 8.45
N PHE A 348 2.33 12.42 8.43
CA PHE A 348 1.72 11.14 8.09
C PHE A 348 1.56 10.20 9.30
N SER A 349 1.62 10.76 10.52
CA SER A 349 1.55 9.99 11.76
C SER A 349 0.25 9.21 11.92
N GLU A 350 0.30 8.18 12.76
CA GLU A 350 -0.86 7.37 13.09
C GLU A 350 -1.93 8.16 13.83
N GLU A 351 -1.53 9.08 14.73
CA GLU A 351 -2.44 9.94 15.49
C GLU A 351 -3.25 10.85 14.55
N ARG A 352 -2.59 11.47 13.55
CA ARG A 352 -3.26 12.28 12.53
C ARG A 352 -4.28 11.43 11.77
N PHE A 353 -3.88 10.23 11.30
CA PHE A 353 -4.76 9.32 10.57
C PHE A 353 -6.00 8.94 11.39
N LYS A 354 -5.80 8.53 12.65
CA LYS A 354 -6.90 8.15 13.55
C LYS A 354 -7.86 9.30 13.78
N LYS A 355 -7.35 10.52 13.95
CA LYS A 355 -8.15 11.73 14.10
C LYS A 355 -8.99 12.00 12.85
N GLU A 356 -8.38 12.04 11.67
CA GLU A 356 -9.08 12.33 10.41
C GLU A 356 -10.14 11.27 10.06
N ILE A 357 -9.84 9.98 10.26
CA ILE A 357 -10.81 8.89 10.06
C ILE A 357 -12.00 9.04 11.00
N LYS A 358 -11.75 9.33 12.29
CA LYS A 358 -12.82 9.50 13.28
C LYS A 358 -13.73 10.66 12.89
N GLU A 359 -13.15 11.83 12.64
CA GLU A 359 -13.88 13.04 12.27
C GLU A 359 -14.70 12.84 11.00
N PHE A 360 -14.13 12.18 9.98
CA PHE A 360 -14.83 11.89 8.74
C PHE A 360 -16.01 10.94 8.93
N VAL A 361 -15.82 9.83 9.65
CA VAL A 361 -16.88 8.84 9.89
C VAL A 361 -18.01 9.44 10.72
N GLU A 362 -17.70 10.18 11.80
CA GLU A 362 -18.69 10.83 12.65
C GLU A 362 -19.48 11.91 11.88
N LEU A 363 -18.80 12.73 11.07
CA LEU A 363 -19.44 13.73 10.22
C LEU A 363 -20.44 13.07 9.26
N LYS A 364 -19.98 12.06 8.51
CA LYS A 364 -20.80 11.39 7.49
C LYS A 364 -21.94 10.58 8.09
N TYR A 365 -21.76 9.99 9.26
CA TYR A 365 -22.84 9.33 9.98
C TYR A 365 -23.92 10.31 10.44
N ASN A 366 -23.55 11.49 10.92
CA ASN A 366 -24.50 12.52 11.30
C ASN A 366 -25.28 13.06 10.09
N GLU A 367 -24.58 13.35 8.97
CA GLU A 367 -25.24 13.77 7.72
C GLU A 367 -26.23 12.71 7.21
N PHE A 368 -25.83 11.43 7.21
CA PHE A 368 -26.64 10.31 6.76
C PHE A 368 -27.91 10.14 7.62
N ASN A 369 -27.78 10.21 8.96
CA ASN A 369 -28.92 10.10 9.86
C ASN A 369 -29.94 11.24 9.72
N HIS A 370 -29.50 12.43 9.28
CA HIS A 370 -30.42 13.53 8.98
C HIS A 370 -31.20 13.32 7.67
N LEU A 371 -30.68 12.53 6.75
CA LEU A 371 -31.33 12.22 5.48
C LEU A 371 -32.31 11.04 5.60
N VAL A 372 -32.08 10.11 6.52
CA VAL A 372 -32.86 8.87 6.70
C VAL A 372 -34.00 9.05 7.71
N LYS A 373 -33.96 10.08 8.54
CA LYS A 373 -35.02 10.49 9.46
C LYS A 373 -35.94 11.55 8.83
#